data_9a7b4ff15ab11db71a9b87cddb1bc6ec
#
_entry.id   9a7b4ff15ab11db71a9b87cddb1bc6ec
#
_cell.length_a   1.000
_cell.length_b   1.000
_cell.length_c   1.000
_cell.angle_alpha   90.00
_cell.angle_beta   90.00
_cell.angle_gamma   90.00
#
_symmetry.space_group_name_H-M   'P 1'
#
loop_
_entity.id
_entity.type
_entity.pdbx_description
1 polymer ?
#
loop_
_entity_poly.entity_id
_entity_poly.type
_entity_poly.pdbx_seq_one_letter_code
_entity_poly.pdbx_strand_id
1 'polypeptide(L)'
;MKNIVFRYMVFGMTRCCTVTTDQLMDAIAVVESNRGATSANVYQLKPIYVADVNRITGQSITHEQATGDDAVARACIEAYWDYYGARYFRLTLHRPNAEVLARIHNGGPDGWRKPETVQYWRKVCAALVMNGLKGR
;
A
#
# COMPACT_ATOMS: atom_id res chain seq x y z
N MET A 1 11.72 -2.37 9.55
CA MET A 1 10.38 -1.82 9.25
C MET A 1 10.44 -0.30 9.20
N LYS A 2 9.89 0.27 8.15
CA LYS A 2 9.82 1.74 8.03
C LYS A 2 8.55 2.23 8.71
N ASN A 3 8.67 3.31 9.46
CA ASN A 3 7.53 4.01 10.04
C ASN A 3 7.06 5.10 9.07
N ILE A 4 5.78 5.15 8.83
CA ILE A 4 5.16 6.11 7.94
C ILE A 4 4.02 6.83 8.66
N VAL A 5 3.85 8.11 8.31
CA VAL A 5 2.84 8.97 8.93
C VAL A 5 1.56 8.92 8.11
N PHE A 6 0.42 8.93 8.78
CA PHE A 6 -0.87 9.22 8.15
C PHE A 6 -1.71 10.13 9.04
N ARG A 7 -2.63 10.84 8.42
CA ARG A 7 -3.57 11.72 9.11
C ARG A 7 -5.00 11.24 8.87
N TYR A 8 -5.81 11.33 9.90
CA TYR A 8 -7.22 11.00 9.81
C TYR A 8 -8.04 11.97 10.68
N MET A 9 -9.31 12.09 10.38
CA MET A 9 -10.22 12.97 11.12
C MET A 9 -11.12 12.14 12.01
N VAL A 10 -11.21 12.55 13.28
CA VAL A 10 -12.12 11.99 14.26
C VAL A 10 -12.80 13.17 14.99
N PHE A 11 -14.12 13.22 14.97
CA PHE A 11 -14.90 14.28 15.61
C PHE A 11 -14.44 15.69 15.21
N GLY A 12 -14.14 15.91 13.92
CA GLY A 12 -13.71 17.21 13.42
C GLY A 12 -12.25 17.59 13.72
N MET A 13 -11.53 16.72 14.41
CA MET A 13 -10.10 16.94 14.72
C MET A 13 -9.22 16.07 13.84
N THR A 14 -8.15 16.67 13.27
CA THR A 14 -7.14 15.92 12.53
C THR A 14 -6.19 15.25 13.51
N ARG A 15 -6.06 13.93 13.39
CA ARG A 15 -5.11 13.13 14.14
C ARG A 15 -3.96 12.70 13.22
N CYS A 16 -2.74 12.76 13.75
CA CYS A 16 -1.55 12.28 13.07
C CYS A 16 -1.07 11.00 13.77
N CYS A 17 -0.89 9.93 13.01
CA CYS A 17 -0.43 8.64 13.51
C CYS A 17 0.73 8.13 12.69
N THR A 18 1.56 7.30 13.32
CA THR A 18 2.64 6.58 12.66
C THR A 18 2.28 5.11 12.60
N VAL A 19 2.44 4.51 11.44
CA VAL A 19 2.26 3.07 11.21
C VAL A 19 3.48 2.50 10.52
N THR A 20 3.70 1.20 10.65
CA THR A 20 4.73 0.49 9.90
C THR A 20 4.21 0.16 8.50
N THR A 21 5.13 -0.16 7.58
CA THR A 21 4.75 -0.65 6.25
C THR A 21 3.93 -1.95 6.35
N ASP A 22 4.26 -2.84 7.30
CA ASP A 22 3.49 -4.07 7.52
C ASP A 22 2.06 -3.77 7.96
N GLN A 23 1.87 -2.82 8.88
CA GLN A 23 0.53 -2.41 9.30
C GLN A 23 -0.29 -1.82 8.13
N LEU A 24 0.36 -1.06 7.25
CA LEU A 24 -0.30 -0.55 6.05
C LEU A 24 -0.69 -1.70 5.11
N MET A 25 0.19 -2.68 4.91
CA MET A 25 -0.11 -3.86 4.11
C MET A 25 -1.26 -4.68 4.71
N ASP A 26 -1.32 -4.83 6.03
CA ASP A 26 -2.44 -5.49 6.73
C ASP A 26 -3.77 -4.79 6.42
N ALA A 27 -3.79 -3.48 6.47
CA ALA A 27 -4.98 -2.69 6.15
C ALA A 27 -5.38 -2.83 4.67
N ILE A 28 -4.42 -2.85 3.78
CA ILE A 28 -4.65 -3.08 2.36
C ILE A 28 -5.27 -4.45 2.14
N ALA A 29 -4.78 -5.50 2.80
CA ALA A 29 -5.35 -6.84 2.72
C ALA A 29 -6.82 -6.87 3.14
N VAL A 30 -7.18 -6.15 4.21
CA VAL A 30 -8.58 -6.02 4.65
C VAL A 30 -9.45 -5.37 3.56
N VAL A 31 -8.98 -4.26 3.00
CA VAL A 31 -9.73 -3.54 1.95
C VAL A 31 -9.88 -4.39 0.69
N GLU A 32 -8.80 -5.05 0.27
CA GLU A 32 -8.82 -5.88 -0.93
C GLU A 32 -9.69 -7.13 -0.76
N SER A 33 -9.76 -7.72 0.44
CA SER A 33 -10.67 -8.84 0.71
C SER A 33 -12.13 -8.44 0.49
N ASN A 34 -12.51 -7.22 0.87
CA ASN A 34 -13.84 -6.68 0.64
C ASN A 34 -14.11 -6.34 -0.83
N ARG A 35 -13.06 -6.25 -1.65
CA ARG A 35 -13.14 -5.98 -3.09
C ARG A 35 -13.02 -7.24 -3.94
N GLY A 36 -13.14 -8.42 -3.31
CA GLY A 36 -13.12 -9.71 -4.00
C GLY A 36 -11.73 -10.34 -4.17
N ALA A 37 -10.74 -9.89 -3.41
CA ALA A 37 -9.44 -10.57 -3.37
C ALA A 37 -9.61 -12.00 -2.86
N THR A 38 -8.87 -12.92 -3.45
CA THR A 38 -8.86 -14.32 -3.04
C THR A 38 -7.86 -14.54 -1.91
N SER A 39 -7.99 -15.67 -1.20
CA SER A 39 -7.01 -16.08 -0.19
C SER A 39 -5.60 -16.29 -0.78
N ALA A 40 -5.51 -16.56 -2.07
CA ALA A 40 -4.25 -16.75 -2.78
C ALA A 40 -3.62 -15.41 -3.26
N ASN A 41 -4.39 -14.31 -3.24
CA ASN A 41 -3.90 -13.00 -3.68
C ASN A 41 -4.54 -11.90 -2.84
N VAL A 42 -4.19 -11.86 -1.56
CA VAL A 42 -4.84 -11.00 -0.56
C VAL A 42 -4.61 -9.51 -0.82
N TYR A 43 -3.54 -9.13 -1.51
CA TYR A 43 -3.23 -7.74 -1.85
C TYR A 43 -3.66 -7.35 -3.26
N GLN A 44 -4.29 -8.23 -4.00
CA GLN A 44 -4.66 -8.08 -5.41
C GLN A 44 -3.50 -7.63 -6.30
N LEU A 45 -2.34 -8.28 -6.15
CA LEU A 45 -1.20 -8.02 -7.04
C LEU A 45 -1.53 -8.52 -8.44
N LYS A 46 -1.53 -7.61 -9.40
CA LYS A 46 -1.77 -7.93 -10.81
C LYS A 46 -0.48 -8.39 -11.48
N PRO A 47 -0.55 -9.17 -12.58
CA PRO A 47 0.65 -9.57 -13.32
C PRO A 47 1.54 -8.41 -13.72
N ILE A 48 0.96 -7.28 -14.14
CA ILE A 48 1.73 -6.09 -14.51
C ILE A 48 2.48 -5.49 -13.32
N TYR A 49 1.93 -5.59 -12.10
CA TYR A 49 2.60 -5.14 -10.88
C TYR A 49 3.87 -5.94 -10.64
N VAL A 50 3.77 -7.27 -10.71
CA VAL A 50 4.90 -8.18 -10.52
C VAL A 50 5.94 -7.99 -11.62
N ALA A 51 5.53 -7.82 -12.87
CA ALA A 51 6.43 -7.55 -13.98
C ALA A 51 7.21 -6.24 -13.76
N ASP A 52 6.56 -5.21 -13.23
CA ASP A 52 7.22 -3.95 -12.92
C ASP A 52 8.24 -4.09 -11.77
N VAL A 53 7.88 -4.85 -10.74
CA VAL A 53 8.83 -5.18 -9.65
C VAL A 53 10.07 -5.90 -10.20
N ASN A 54 9.89 -6.87 -11.09
CA ASN A 54 11.00 -7.57 -11.73
C ASN A 54 11.89 -6.62 -12.53
N ARG A 55 11.30 -5.69 -13.25
CA ARG A 55 12.05 -4.66 -13.98
C ARG A 55 12.88 -3.78 -13.03
N ILE A 56 12.27 -3.39 -11.90
CA ILE A 56 12.90 -2.52 -10.89
C ILE A 56 14.06 -3.24 -10.18
N THR A 57 13.85 -4.51 -9.82
CA THR A 57 14.78 -5.25 -8.95
C THR A 57 15.76 -6.15 -9.71
N GLY A 58 15.52 -6.40 -10.98
CA GLY A 58 16.27 -7.38 -11.76
C GLY A 58 15.97 -8.83 -11.42
N GLN A 59 14.87 -9.07 -10.66
CA GLN A 59 14.44 -10.42 -10.29
C GLN A 59 13.54 -11.03 -11.36
N SER A 60 13.22 -12.31 -11.18
CA SER A 60 12.37 -13.09 -12.10
C SER A 60 11.26 -13.78 -11.30
N ILE A 61 10.55 -13.01 -10.49
CA ILE A 61 9.42 -13.51 -9.68
C ILE A 61 8.24 -13.76 -10.60
N THR A 62 7.61 -14.93 -10.51
CA THR A 62 6.38 -15.21 -11.23
C THR A 62 5.18 -14.63 -10.47
N HIS A 63 4.08 -14.35 -11.18
CA HIS A 63 2.85 -13.91 -10.55
C HIS A 63 2.34 -14.93 -9.52
N GLU A 64 2.48 -16.22 -9.84
CA GLU A 64 2.10 -17.31 -8.94
C GLU A 64 2.92 -17.29 -7.64
N GLN A 65 4.23 -17.08 -7.71
CA GLN A 65 5.08 -16.94 -6.52
C GLN A 65 4.69 -15.73 -5.68
N ALA A 66 4.43 -14.60 -6.34
CA ALA A 66 4.07 -13.35 -5.65
C ALA A 66 2.70 -13.45 -4.96
N THR A 67 1.77 -14.22 -5.50
CA THR A 67 0.42 -14.36 -4.92
C THR A 67 0.29 -15.55 -3.98
N GLY A 68 1.16 -16.55 -4.11
CA GLY A 68 1.11 -17.77 -3.30
C GLY A 68 1.91 -17.72 -1.99
N ASP A 69 2.72 -16.69 -1.78
CA ASP A 69 3.57 -16.54 -0.60
C ASP A 69 3.49 -15.11 -0.08
N ASP A 70 3.02 -14.94 1.17
CA ASP A 70 2.83 -13.62 1.77
C ASP A 70 4.15 -12.83 1.88
N ALA A 71 5.25 -13.49 2.23
CA ALA A 71 6.54 -12.83 2.33
C ALA A 71 7.01 -12.31 0.95
N VAL A 72 6.81 -13.08 -0.11
CA VAL A 72 7.13 -12.66 -1.48
C VAL A 72 6.23 -11.50 -1.91
N ALA A 73 4.94 -11.57 -1.63
CA ALA A 73 3.99 -10.49 -1.91
C ALA A 73 4.40 -9.18 -1.24
N ARG A 74 4.72 -9.23 0.05
CA ARG A 74 5.13 -8.04 0.82
C ARG A 74 6.46 -7.49 0.32
N ALA A 75 7.41 -8.34 -0.05
CA ALA A 75 8.66 -7.91 -0.65
C ALA A 75 8.43 -7.19 -1.99
N CYS A 76 7.50 -7.67 -2.81
CA CYS A 76 7.11 -7.02 -4.06
C CYS A 76 6.50 -5.62 -3.80
N ILE A 77 5.60 -5.51 -2.84
CA ILE A 77 4.97 -4.24 -2.48
C ILE A 77 6.02 -3.25 -1.96
N GLU A 78 6.92 -3.70 -1.11
CA GLU A 78 7.96 -2.85 -0.55
C GLU A 78 8.92 -2.34 -1.63
N ALA A 79 9.34 -3.19 -2.55
CA ALA A 79 10.17 -2.79 -3.68
C ALA A 79 9.47 -1.77 -4.59
N TYR A 80 8.19 -1.97 -4.84
CA TYR A 80 7.34 -1.05 -5.60
C TYR A 80 7.24 0.32 -4.91
N TRP A 81 6.98 0.31 -3.62
CA TRP A 81 6.88 1.54 -2.83
C TRP A 81 8.21 2.27 -2.69
N ASP A 82 9.31 1.56 -2.52
CA ASP A 82 10.64 2.19 -2.44
C ASP A 82 10.98 2.90 -3.75
N TYR A 83 10.70 2.28 -4.88
CA TYR A 83 10.99 2.86 -6.20
C TYR A 83 10.08 4.05 -6.51
N TYR A 84 8.77 3.87 -6.42
CA TYR A 84 7.81 4.92 -6.77
C TYR A 84 7.66 5.97 -5.67
N GLY A 85 7.94 5.63 -4.43
CA GLY A 85 8.06 6.59 -3.34
C GLY A 85 9.25 7.52 -3.52
N ALA A 86 10.38 7.01 -4.00
CA ALA A 86 11.54 7.85 -4.36
C ALA A 86 11.22 8.77 -5.53
N ARG A 87 10.48 8.28 -6.53
CA ARG A 87 9.99 9.12 -7.64
C ARG A 87 9.06 10.22 -7.13
N TYR A 88 8.12 9.89 -6.24
CA TYR A 88 7.23 10.87 -5.61
C TYR A 88 8.05 11.95 -4.88
N PHE A 89 9.06 11.56 -4.12
CA PHE A 89 9.94 12.52 -3.43
C PHE A 89 10.65 13.46 -4.42
N ARG A 90 11.17 12.93 -5.52
CA ARG A 90 11.83 13.77 -6.54
C ARG A 90 10.87 14.78 -7.18
N LEU A 91 9.60 14.41 -7.32
CA LEU A 91 8.59 15.28 -7.95
C LEU A 91 7.99 16.31 -6.99
N THR A 92 7.90 16.00 -5.69
CA THR A 92 7.15 16.82 -4.72
C THR A 92 8.03 17.42 -3.63
N LEU A 93 9.24 16.90 -3.42
CA LEU A 93 10.12 17.17 -2.30
C LEU A 93 9.51 16.82 -0.94
N HIS A 94 8.45 15.99 -0.94
CA HIS A 94 7.84 15.43 0.28
C HIS A 94 8.10 13.94 0.34
N ARG A 95 8.37 13.42 1.53
CA ARG A 95 8.44 11.98 1.73
C ARG A 95 7.06 11.37 1.59
N PRO A 96 6.93 10.20 0.94
CA PRO A 96 5.62 9.56 0.83
C PRO A 96 5.09 9.17 2.21
N ASN A 97 3.85 9.54 2.48
CA ASN A 97 3.11 9.10 3.66
C ASN A 97 2.27 7.85 3.33
N ALA A 98 1.53 7.34 4.32
CA ALA A 98 0.71 6.14 4.12
C ALA A 98 -0.34 6.33 3.02
N GLU A 99 -0.95 7.51 2.91
CA GLU A 99 -1.90 7.80 1.84
C GLU A 99 -1.26 7.68 0.46
N VAL A 100 -0.09 8.27 0.27
CA VAL A 100 0.65 8.23 -1.00
C VAL A 100 0.95 6.79 -1.39
N LEU A 101 1.47 5.99 -0.45
CA LEU A 101 1.85 4.60 -0.71
C LEU A 101 0.63 3.74 -1.03
N ALA A 102 -0.46 3.87 -0.29
CA ALA A 102 -1.70 3.14 -0.56
C ALA A 102 -2.27 3.48 -1.94
N ARG A 103 -2.26 4.76 -2.29
CA ARG A 103 -2.77 5.24 -3.58
C ARG A 103 -1.88 4.80 -4.75
N ILE A 104 -0.56 4.71 -4.55
CA ILE A 104 0.36 4.13 -5.53
C ILE A 104 0.08 2.64 -5.70
N HIS A 105 -0.15 1.91 -4.61
CA HIS A 105 -0.50 0.49 -4.69
C HIS A 105 -1.77 0.25 -5.53
N ASN A 106 -2.79 1.04 -5.32
CA ASN A 106 -4.09 0.90 -6.01
C ASN A 106 -4.06 1.45 -7.45
N GLY A 107 -3.45 2.61 -7.66
CA GLY A 107 -3.56 3.35 -8.92
C GLY A 107 -2.30 3.37 -9.78
N GLY A 108 -1.23 2.66 -9.37
CA GLY A 108 0.03 2.64 -10.10
C GLY A 108 0.98 3.79 -9.75
N PRO A 109 2.04 4.01 -10.56
CA PRO A 109 3.07 5.01 -10.25
C PRO A 109 2.56 6.43 -10.00
N ASP A 110 1.47 6.80 -10.65
CA ASP A 110 0.82 8.11 -10.51
C ASP A 110 -0.45 8.05 -9.65
N GLY A 111 -0.70 6.93 -8.99
CA GLY A 111 -1.90 6.73 -8.17
C GLY A 111 -2.12 7.81 -7.12
N TRP A 112 -1.04 8.34 -6.56
CA TRP A 112 -1.09 9.38 -5.53
C TRP A 112 -1.79 10.68 -5.96
N ARG A 113 -1.88 10.95 -7.26
CA ARG A 113 -2.53 12.15 -7.81
C ARG A 113 -3.81 11.86 -8.57
N LYS A 114 -4.24 10.59 -8.65
CA LYS A 114 -5.47 10.20 -9.34
C LYS A 114 -6.68 10.38 -8.43
N PRO A 115 -7.72 11.13 -8.84
CA PRO A 115 -8.91 11.32 -8.00
C PRO A 115 -9.61 10.01 -7.61
N GLU A 116 -9.59 9.01 -8.48
CA GLU A 116 -10.24 7.71 -8.25
C GLU A 116 -9.61 6.90 -7.10
N THR A 117 -8.37 7.20 -6.69
CA THR A 117 -7.71 6.50 -5.59
C THR A 117 -8.01 7.12 -4.21
N VAL A 118 -8.67 8.26 -4.17
CA VAL A 118 -9.02 8.93 -2.90
C VAL A 118 -9.97 8.07 -2.08
N GLN A 119 -10.99 7.49 -2.71
CA GLN A 119 -11.95 6.63 -2.02
C GLN A 119 -11.29 5.34 -1.50
N TYR A 120 -10.35 4.79 -2.26
CA TYR A 120 -9.53 3.67 -1.82
C TYR A 120 -8.77 4.01 -0.54
N TRP A 121 -8.10 5.16 -0.52
CA TRP A 121 -7.38 5.61 0.67
C TRP A 121 -8.30 5.74 1.89
N ARG A 122 -9.51 6.28 1.71
CA ARG A 122 -10.47 6.39 2.83
C ARG A 122 -10.79 5.04 3.45
N LYS A 123 -10.92 4.00 2.64
CA LYS A 123 -11.14 2.62 3.10
C LYS A 123 -9.92 2.07 3.84
N VAL A 124 -8.73 2.29 3.29
CA VAL A 124 -7.47 1.86 3.93
C VAL A 124 -7.29 2.58 5.27
N CYS A 125 -7.54 3.87 5.31
CA CYS A 125 -7.45 4.67 6.54
C CYS A 125 -8.41 4.13 7.61
N ALA A 126 -9.65 3.82 7.26
CA ALA A 126 -10.62 3.22 8.18
C ALA A 126 -10.13 1.86 8.70
N ALA A 127 -9.55 1.02 7.83
CA ALA A 127 -8.99 -0.28 8.22
C ALA A 127 -7.80 -0.11 9.18
N LEU A 128 -6.93 0.87 8.95
CA LEU A 128 -5.81 1.18 9.85
C LEU A 128 -6.31 1.56 11.25
N VAL A 129 -7.33 2.42 11.33
CA VAL A 129 -7.92 2.84 12.61
C VAL A 129 -8.54 1.64 13.32
N MET A 130 -9.32 0.82 12.62
CA MET A 130 -9.95 -0.38 13.20
C MET A 130 -8.92 -1.40 13.67
N ASN A 131 -7.86 -1.64 12.91
CA ASN A 131 -6.78 -2.55 13.30
C ASN A 131 -6.04 -2.03 14.55
N GLY A 132 -5.82 -0.73 14.64
CA GLY A 132 -5.23 -0.10 15.82
C GLY A 132 -6.07 -0.26 17.07
N LEU A 133 -7.40 -0.16 16.95
CA LEU A 133 -8.32 -0.37 18.08
C LEU A 133 -8.37 -1.84 18.53
N LYS A 134 -8.28 -2.80 17.60
CA LYS A 134 -8.26 -4.24 17.91
C LYS A 134 -6.99 -4.67 18.61
N GLY A 135 -5.88 -3.97 18.38
CA GLY A 135 -4.58 -4.28 18.97
C GLY A 135 -4.36 -3.72 20.39
N ARG A 136 -5.38 -3.12 20.97
CA ARG A 136 -5.32 -2.54 22.32
C ARG A 136 -5.97 -3.43 23.35
#